data_ee20e7b24c07e325ab4ff014c4aadb79
#
_entry.id   ee20e7b24c07e325ab4ff014c4aadb79
#
_cell.length_a   1.000
_cell.length_b   1.000
_cell.length_c   1.000
_cell.angle_alpha   90.00
_cell.angle_beta   90.00
_cell.angle_gamma   90.00
#
_symmetry.space_group_name_H-M   'P 1'
#
loop_
_entity.id
_entity.type
_entity.pdbx_description
1 polymer ?
#
loop_
_entity_poly.entity_id
_entity_poly.type
_entity_poly.pdbx_seq_one_letter_code
_entity_poly.pdbx_strand_id
1 'polypeptide(L)'
;MKKKYLYTVLALSGLLLNTACSLDETPENALTYANSFNTETELNATATSINYYINTAIKDDPVFDTAGSLADELSDNESVREWNPVSVVNAQQDWNDIYNIIYESNLLLDNIYRTKDLSRERYNYYSGQAHFALGLAYLVLTQRYGDVIITKDSKTFTAYGLSPQAEVIDTAIAHARRAYDLLPLSKDLRDLNGSAITDKQIASRGTCAALLAQLYAWKGSMIDLYGIKGDAREAYSQAINY
;
A
#
# COMPACT_ATOMS: atom_id res chain seq x y z
N MET A 1 -56.23 37.51 30.33
CA MET A 1 -55.49 37.74 29.04
C MET A 1 -54.01 37.49 29.14
N LYS A 2 -53.30 37.75 30.23
CA LYS A 2 -51.87 37.63 30.37
C LYS A 2 -51.29 36.19 30.21
N LYS A 3 -52.00 35.15 30.60
CA LYS A 3 -51.55 33.74 30.49
C LYS A 3 -51.48 33.20 29.04
N LYS A 4 -52.38 33.66 28.16
CA LYS A 4 -52.40 33.21 26.75
C LYS A 4 -51.17 33.72 25.97
N TYR A 5 -50.71 34.92 26.23
CA TYR A 5 -49.53 35.48 25.59
C TYR A 5 -48.24 34.82 26.06
N LEU A 6 -48.21 34.35 27.32
CA LEU A 6 -47.04 33.62 27.85
C LEU A 6 -46.82 32.29 27.14
N TYR A 7 -47.89 31.53 26.87
CA TYR A 7 -47.79 30.26 26.13
C TYR A 7 -47.44 30.46 24.64
N THR A 8 -47.90 31.56 24.03
CA THR A 8 -47.56 31.87 22.63
C THR A 8 -46.09 32.28 22.50
N VAL A 9 -45.56 33.04 23.46
CA VAL A 9 -44.13 33.40 23.47
C VAL A 9 -43.26 32.19 23.76
N LEU A 10 -43.67 31.28 24.66
CA LEU A 10 -42.92 30.03 24.94
C LEU A 10 -42.95 29.08 23.75
N ALA A 11 -44.06 29.00 22.99
CA ALA A 11 -44.13 28.18 21.79
C ALA A 11 -43.31 28.75 20.63
N LEU A 12 -43.24 30.09 20.48
CA LEU A 12 -42.42 30.75 19.47
C LEU A 12 -40.92 30.64 19.77
N SER A 13 -40.49 30.70 21.05
CA SER A 13 -39.13 30.50 21.43
C SER A 13 -38.67 29.05 21.26
N GLY A 14 -39.54 28.07 21.43
CA GLY A 14 -39.24 26.66 21.15
C GLY A 14 -39.05 26.33 19.67
N LEU A 15 -39.67 27.08 18.74
CA LEU A 15 -39.50 26.92 17.30
C LEU A 15 -38.19 27.52 16.79
N LEU A 16 -37.66 28.53 17.47
CA LEU A 16 -36.39 29.18 17.10
C LEU A 16 -35.15 28.41 17.52
N LEU A 17 -35.27 27.41 18.41
CA LEU A 17 -34.17 26.61 18.89
C LEU A 17 -33.82 25.39 17.98
N ASN A 18 -34.63 25.15 16.93
CA ASN A 18 -34.40 24.03 16.02
C ASN A 18 -33.65 24.40 14.73
N THR A 19 -33.13 25.61 14.61
CA THR A 19 -32.09 25.91 13.62
C THR A 19 -30.74 25.54 14.21
N ALA A 20 -30.51 24.26 14.54
CA ALA A 20 -29.19 23.74 14.67
C ALA A 20 -28.59 23.86 13.27
N CYS A 21 -27.72 24.86 13.06
CA CYS A 21 -26.81 24.87 11.94
C CYS A 21 -26.15 23.51 11.90
N SER A 22 -26.29 22.81 10.78
CA SER A 22 -25.39 21.69 10.52
C SER A 22 -23.98 22.29 10.43
N LEU A 23 -23.20 22.09 11.47
CA LEU A 23 -21.78 22.45 11.52
C LEU A 23 -20.94 21.48 10.65
N ASP A 24 -21.48 21.01 9.54
CA ASP A 24 -20.77 20.33 8.47
C ASP A 24 -20.12 21.36 7.52
N GLU A 25 -19.43 22.35 8.09
CA GLU A 25 -18.47 23.12 7.32
C GLU A 25 -17.21 22.28 7.22
N THR A 26 -17.02 21.64 6.06
CA THR A 26 -15.69 21.13 5.69
C THR A 26 -14.72 22.31 5.72
N PRO A 27 -13.67 22.27 6.55
CA PRO A 27 -12.71 23.36 6.61
C PRO A 27 -12.12 23.59 5.21
N GLU A 28 -12.35 24.75 4.61
CA GLU A 28 -11.84 25.08 3.28
C GLU A 28 -10.31 25.04 3.21
N ASN A 29 -9.64 25.21 4.34
CA ASN A 29 -8.18 25.27 4.47
C ASN A 29 -7.55 24.03 5.09
N ALA A 30 -8.31 22.96 5.40
CA ALA A 30 -7.77 21.71 5.88
C ALA A 30 -7.94 20.63 4.82
N LEU A 31 -6.89 19.84 4.58
CA LEU A 31 -6.96 18.67 3.71
C LEU A 31 -7.88 17.64 4.40
N THR A 32 -9.10 17.49 3.90
CA THR A 32 -10.05 16.47 4.34
C THR A 32 -10.21 15.42 3.25
N TYR A 33 -10.70 14.25 3.59
CA TYR A 33 -10.99 13.22 2.59
C TYR A 33 -11.94 13.73 1.48
N ALA A 34 -12.85 14.65 1.83
CA ALA A 34 -13.81 15.22 0.88
C ALA A 34 -13.15 16.13 -0.17
N ASN A 35 -12.12 16.89 0.20
CA ASN A 35 -11.42 17.84 -0.68
C ASN A 35 -10.02 17.36 -1.14
N SER A 36 -9.66 16.11 -0.84
CA SER A 36 -8.43 15.47 -1.33
C SER A 36 -8.62 14.84 -2.71
N PHE A 37 -7.54 14.62 -3.44
CA PHE A 37 -7.50 13.96 -4.75
C PHE A 37 -8.19 14.73 -5.90
N ASN A 38 -8.39 16.04 -5.76
CA ASN A 38 -8.99 16.86 -6.81
C ASN A 38 -7.97 17.31 -7.86
N THR A 39 -6.70 17.37 -7.48
CA THR A 39 -5.58 17.85 -8.32
C THR A 39 -4.50 16.79 -8.44
N GLU A 40 -3.71 16.86 -9.50
CA GLU A 40 -2.56 15.98 -9.69
C GLU A 40 -1.49 16.15 -8.60
N THR A 41 -1.34 17.36 -8.06
CA THR A 41 -0.42 17.64 -6.94
C THR A 41 -0.80 16.87 -5.68
N GLU A 42 -2.09 16.80 -5.35
CA GLU A 42 -2.60 16.02 -4.22
C GLU A 42 -2.41 14.52 -4.44
N LEU A 43 -2.66 14.05 -5.66
CA LEU A 43 -2.43 12.66 -6.04
C LEU A 43 -0.93 12.30 -5.93
N ASN A 44 -0.06 13.21 -6.36
CA ASN A 44 1.40 13.03 -6.25
C ASN A 44 1.86 13.00 -4.78
N ALA A 45 1.21 13.74 -3.90
CA ALA A 45 1.51 13.68 -2.47
C ALA A 45 1.26 12.27 -1.89
N THR A 46 0.15 11.63 -2.27
CA THR A 46 -0.15 10.24 -1.87
C THR A 46 0.87 9.25 -2.48
N ALA A 47 1.26 9.43 -3.75
CA ALA A 47 2.31 8.61 -4.35
C ALA A 47 3.67 8.78 -3.64
N THR A 48 3.97 9.98 -3.18
CA THR A 48 5.17 10.26 -2.37
C THR A 48 5.08 9.60 -0.98
N SER A 49 3.88 9.59 -0.37
CA SER A 49 3.63 8.87 0.90
C SER A 49 3.87 7.36 0.76
N ILE A 50 3.42 6.74 -0.34
CA ILE A 50 3.71 5.33 -0.63
C ILE A 50 5.22 5.08 -0.66
N ASN A 51 5.99 5.91 -1.37
CA ASN A 51 7.45 5.77 -1.44
C ASN A 51 8.13 6.01 -0.07
N TYR A 52 7.60 6.92 0.73
CA TYR A 52 8.07 7.14 2.10
C TYR A 52 7.89 5.88 2.95
N TYR A 53 6.71 5.24 2.93
CA TYR A 53 6.48 4.00 3.67
C TYR A 53 7.30 2.83 3.15
N ILE A 54 7.50 2.71 1.83
CA ILE A 54 8.42 1.70 1.27
C ILE A 54 9.84 1.92 1.82
N ASN A 55 10.32 3.17 1.81
CA ASN A 55 11.66 3.48 2.32
C ASN A 55 11.79 3.21 3.83
N THR A 56 10.77 3.55 4.62
CA THR A 56 10.75 3.28 6.06
C THR A 56 10.74 1.78 6.34
N ALA A 57 9.85 1.03 5.69
CA ALA A 57 9.74 -0.42 5.85
C ALA A 57 11.01 -1.18 5.46
N ILE A 58 11.81 -0.64 4.50
CA ILE A 58 13.07 -1.27 4.07
C ILE A 58 14.25 -0.79 4.91
N LYS A 59 14.33 0.53 5.21
CA LYS A 59 15.46 1.12 5.93
C LYS A 59 15.53 0.65 7.38
N ASP A 60 14.37 0.63 8.04
CA ASP A 60 14.27 0.22 9.44
C ASP A 60 13.99 -1.29 9.54
N ASP A 61 14.29 -2.02 8.46
CA ASP A 61 14.00 -3.43 8.34
C ASP A 61 15.02 -4.31 9.09
N PRO A 62 14.67 -4.80 10.28
CA PRO A 62 15.49 -5.77 10.97
C PRO A 62 15.56 -7.11 10.21
N VAL A 63 14.81 -7.30 9.11
CA VAL A 63 14.97 -8.52 8.30
C VAL A 63 16.28 -8.51 7.56
N PHE A 64 16.75 -7.39 7.04
CA PHE A 64 18.16 -7.31 6.59
C PHE A 64 19.09 -7.57 7.76
N ASP A 65 18.82 -6.97 8.90
CA ASP A 65 19.57 -7.18 10.12
C ASP A 65 19.32 -8.58 10.70
N THR A 66 18.08 -9.02 10.77
CA THR A 66 17.72 -10.35 11.27
C THR A 66 18.16 -11.46 10.31
N ALA A 67 17.96 -11.32 9.00
CA ALA A 67 18.40 -12.30 8.02
C ALA A 67 19.93 -12.37 7.95
N GLY A 68 20.60 -11.25 7.98
CA GLY A 68 22.06 -11.18 8.05
C GLY A 68 22.60 -11.74 9.37
N SER A 69 21.90 -11.50 10.48
CA SER A 69 22.23 -12.05 11.79
C SER A 69 22.04 -13.56 11.85
N LEU A 70 20.94 -14.06 11.30
CA LEU A 70 20.66 -15.51 11.22
C LEU A 70 21.62 -16.24 10.25
N ALA A 71 22.10 -15.53 9.23
CA ALA A 71 23.09 -16.03 8.28
C ALA A 71 24.55 -15.88 8.77
N ASP A 72 24.76 -15.37 10.00
CA ASP A 72 26.07 -15.14 10.60
C ASP A 72 26.95 -14.09 9.86
N GLU A 73 26.33 -13.22 9.05
CA GLU A 73 27.06 -12.27 8.21
C GLU A 73 27.14 -10.85 8.79
N LEU A 74 26.13 -10.41 9.54
CA LEU A 74 25.96 -8.99 9.86
C LEU A 74 25.83 -8.66 11.35
N SER A 75 25.88 -9.60 12.30
CA SER A 75 25.37 -9.30 13.62
C SER A 75 26.27 -9.59 14.79
N ASP A 76 26.27 -8.65 15.74
CA ASP A 76 26.75 -8.82 17.10
C ASP A 76 25.71 -9.47 18.03
N ASN A 77 24.50 -9.82 17.54
CA ASN A 77 23.44 -10.42 18.35
C ASN A 77 23.54 -11.95 18.34
N GLU A 78 24.36 -12.48 19.25
CA GLU A 78 24.60 -13.91 19.42
C GLU A 78 23.30 -14.73 19.61
N SER A 79 22.33 -14.21 20.38
CA SER A 79 21.07 -14.93 20.64
C SER A 79 20.23 -15.11 19.36
N VAL A 80 20.30 -14.16 18.41
CA VAL A 80 19.61 -14.29 17.12
C VAL A 80 20.35 -15.27 16.22
N ARG A 81 21.67 -15.21 16.19
CA ARG A 81 22.53 -16.15 15.43
C ARG A 81 22.32 -17.60 15.88
N GLU A 82 22.15 -17.82 17.18
CA GLU A 82 21.88 -19.13 17.77
C GLU A 82 20.41 -19.59 17.63
N TRP A 83 19.60 -18.85 16.86
CA TRP A 83 18.18 -19.17 16.64
C TRP A 83 17.38 -19.27 17.94
N ASN A 84 17.70 -18.45 18.94
CA ASN A 84 16.90 -18.38 20.16
C ASN A 84 15.47 -17.91 19.80
N PRO A 85 14.42 -18.71 20.05
CA PRO A 85 13.06 -18.39 19.57
C PRO A 85 12.53 -17.04 20.06
N VAL A 86 12.83 -16.67 21.30
CA VAL A 86 12.37 -15.41 21.89
C VAL A 86 13.10 -14.23 21.24
N SER A 87 14.41 -14.35 21.03
CA SER A 87 15.20 -13.31 20.39
C SER A 87 14.84 -13.12 18.93
N VAL A 88 14.57 -14.21 18.19
CA VAL A 88 14.12 -14.16 16.80
C VAL A 88 12.74 -13.51 16.68
N VAL A 89 11.79 -13.88 17.54
CA VAL A 89 10.45 -13.28 17.55
C VAL A 89 10.51 -11.79 17.92
N ASN A 90 11.33 -11.42 18.91
CA ASN A 90 11.47 -10.01 19.31
C ASN A 90 12.21 -9.15 18.27
N ALA A 91 13.03 -9.75 17.43
CA ALA A 91 13.69 -9.08 16.32
C ALA A 91 12.79 -8.90 15.09
N GLN A 92 11.64 -9.60 15.04
CA GLN A 92 10.67 -9.38 13.98
C GLN A 92 9.92 -8.08 14.23
N GLN A 93 9.94 -7.20 13.24
CA GLN A 93 9.08 -6.02 13.26
C GLN A 93 7.62 -6.42 13.07
N ASP A 94 6.79 -5.56 13.62
CA ASP A 94 5.39 -5.61 13.35
C ASP A 94 5.12 -5.29 11.84
N TRP A 95 4.05 -5.81 11.30
CA TRP A 95 3.66 -5.63 9.89
C TRP A 95 3.03 -4.27 9.57
N ASN A 96 2.92 -3.37 10.57
CA ASN A 96 2.24 -2.06 10.43
C ASN A 96 2.79 -1.24 9.27
N ASP A 97 4.10 -1.11 9.14
CA ASP A 97 4.70 -0.29 8.10
C ASP A 97 4.40 -0.84 6.70
N ILE A 98 4.36 -2.16 6.56
CA ILE A 98 4.02 -2.80 5.29
C ILE A 98 2.52 -2.61 4.98
N TYR A 99 1.65 -2.70 5.98
CA TYR A 99 0.22 -2.41 5.78
C TYR A 99 -0.07 -0.93 5.52
N ASN A 100 0.76 0.00 5.98
CA ASN A 100 0.68 1.41 5.57
C ASN A 100 0.94 1.57 4.06
N ILE A 101 1.90 0.84 3.48
CA ILE A 101 2.11 0.82 2.02
C ILE A 101 0.84 0.35 1.30
N ILE A 102 0.23 -0.74 1.79
CA ILE A 102 -0.99 -1.31 1.21
C ILE A 102 -2.17 -0.34 1.31
N TYR A 103 -2.36 0.28 2.48
CA TYR A 103 -3.42 1.25 2.71
C TYR A 103 -3.30 2.47 1.79
N GLU A 104 -2.13 3.11 1.75
CA GLU A 104 -1.89 4.29 0.91
C GLU A 104 -2.03 3.96 -0.58
N SER A 105 -1.59 2.76 -1.00
CA SER A 105 -1.74 2.31 -2.39
C SER A 105 -3.20 2.10 -2.76
N ASN A 106 -3.98 1.45 -1.90
CA ASN A 106 -5.41 1.29 -2.10
C ASN A 106 -6.13 2.64 -2.06
N LEU A 107 -5.75 3.54 -1.14
CA LEU A 107 -6.30 4.89 -1.04
C LEU A 107 -6.09 5.67 -2.35
N LEU A 108 -4.91 5.59 -2.94
CA LEU A 108 -4.62 6.20 -4.24
C LEU A 108 -5.51 5.60 -5.34
N LEU A 109 -5.57 4.27 -5.45
CA LEU A 109 -6.35 3.58 -6.48
C LEU A 109 -7.84 3.85 -6.36
N ASP A 110 -8.36 3.91 -5.14
CA ASP A 110 -9.78 4.17 -4.86
C ASP A 110 -10.20 5.60 -5.15
N ASN A 111 -9.26 6.54 -5.27
CA ASN A 111 -9.56 7.97 -5.40
C ASN A 111 -8.98 8.63 -6.65
N ILE A 112 -8.11 7.98 -7.41
CA ILE A 112 -7.44 8.55 -8.60
C ILE A 112 -8.44 9.11 -9.63
N TYR A 113 -9.64 8.53 -9.73
CA TYR A 113 -10.71 8.96 -10.64
C TYR A 113 -11.27 10.35 -10.28
N ARG A 114 -11.02 10.85 -9.06
CA ARG A 114 -11.48 12.16 -8.58
C ARG A 114 -10.61 13.30 -9.13
N THR A 115 -9.37 12.99 -9.52
CA THR A 115 -8.44 13.97 -10.07
C THR A 115 -8.91 14.44 -11.44
N LYS A 116 -9.24 15.72 -11.54
CA LYS A 116 -9.71 16.33 -12.79
C LYS A 116 -8.56 16.48 -13.78
N ASP A 117 -8.89 16.37 -15.06
CA ASP A 117 -7.97 16.61 -16.18
C ASP A 117 -6.68 15.79 -16.17
N LEU A 118 -6.70 14.65 -15.45
CA LEU A 118 -5.56 13.75 -15.41
C LEU A 118 -5.41 13.04 -16.76
N SER A 119 -4.28 13.24 -17.42
CA SER A 119 -4.00 12.55 -18.68
C SER A 119 -3.93 11.02 -18.47
N ARG A 120 -4.17 10.25 -19.55
CA ARG A 120 -4.06 8.78 -19.47
C ARG A 120 -2.66 8.33 -19.08
N GLU A 121 -1.63 9.04 -19.52
CA GLU A 121 -0.24 8.76 -19.18
C GLU A 121 -0.01 8.94 -17.67
N ARG A 122 -0.50 10.06 -17.11
CA ARG A 122 -0.39 10.34 -15.68
C ARG A 122 -1.22 9.38 -14.84
N TYR A 123 -2.43 9.05 -15.29
CA TYR A 123 -3.24 8.00 -14.67
C TYR A 123 -2.48 6.66 -14.62
N ASN A 124 -1.88 6.25 -15.74
CA ASN A 124 -1.12 5.01 -15.81
C ASN A 124 0.10 5.04 -14.88
N TYR A 125 0.78 6.19 -14.81
CA TYR A 125 1.93 6.39 -13.93
C TYR A 125 1.54 6.18 -12.45
N TYR A 126 0.55 6.91 -11.93
CA TYR A 126 0.15 6.80 -10.53
C TYR A 126 -0.45 5.43 -10.19
N SER A 127 -1.32 4.92 -11.03
CA SER A 127 -1.87 3.57 -10.85
C SER A 127 -0.77 2.51 -10.87
N GLY A 128 0.19 2.66 -11.76
CA GLY A 128 1.33 1.75 -11.88
C GLY A 128 2.21 1.77 -10.63
N GLN A 129 2.51 2.96 -10.07
CA GLN A 129 3.27 3.08 -8.81
C GLN A 129 2.54 2.39 -7.65
N ALA A 130 1.24 2.62 -7.50
CA ALA A 130 0.44 1.98 -6.45
C ALA A 130 0.40 0.45 -6.60
N HIS A 131 0.19 -0.04 -7.81
CA HIS A 131 0.20 -1.48 -8.08
C HIS A 131 1.58 -2.13 -7.86
N PHE A 132 2.67 -1.44 -8.20
CA PHE A 132 4.02 -1.89 -7.88
C PHE A 132 4.20 -2.03 -6.36
N ALA A 133 3.79 -1.02 -5.62
CA ALA A 133 3.90 -0.99 -4.16
C ALA A 133 3.09 -2.13 -3.50
N LEU A 134 1.87 -2.39 -3.98
CA LEU A 134 1.06 -3.53 -3.54
C LEU A 134 1.75 -4.87 -3.80
N GLY A 135 2.28 -5.06 -5.01
CA GLY A 135 3.02 -6.28 -5.35
C GLY A 135 4.24 -6.51 -4.47
N LEU A 136 5.01 -5.44 -4.21
CA LEU A 136 6.18 -5.47 -3.33
C LEU A 136 5.79 -5.75 -1.87
N ALA A 137 4.77 -5.06 -1.35
CA ALA A 137 4.31 -5.22 0.03
C ALA A 137 3.82 -6.64 0.31
N TYR A 138 3.02 -7.23 -0.59
CA TYR A 138 2.55 -8.60 -0.43
C TYR A 138 3.68 -9.64 -0.60
N LEU A 139 4.69 -9.38 -1.43
CA LEU A 139 5.89 -10.23 -1.49
C LEU A 139 6.61 -10.24 -0.15
N VAL A 140 6.88 -9.06 0.42
CA VAL A 140 7.57 -8.95 1.71
C VAL A 140 6.77 -9.59 2.83
N LEU A 141 5.44 -9.34 2.88
CA LEU A 141 4.56 -9.95 3.89
C LEU A 141 4.59 -11.48 3.82
N THR A 142 4.43 -12.07 2.64
CA THR A 142 4.39 -13.52 2.50
C THR A 142 5.74 -14.19 2.78
N GLN A 143 6.85 -13.48 2.47
CA GLN A 143 8.19 -13.98 2.80
C GLN A 143 8.46 -14.00 4.31
N ARG A 144 7.91 -13.04 5.04
CA ARG A 144 8.15 -12.90 6.48
C ARG A 144 7.17 -13.67 7.35
N TYR A 145 5.89 -13.66 6.98
CA TYR A 145 4.80 -14.10 7.84
C TYR A 145 4.01 -15.29 7.28
N GLY A 146 4.22 -15.67 6.03
CA GLY A 146 3.47 -16.73 5.37
C GLY A 146 2.05 -16.31 5.02
N ASP A 147 1.05 -16.81 5.75
CA ASP A 147 -0.34 -16.41 5.61
C ASP A 147 -0.56 -15.01 6.17
N VAL A 148 -1.17 -14.12 5.40
CA VAL A 148 -1.39 -12.72 5.78
C VAL A 148 -2.75 -12.21 5.32
N ILE A 149 -3.14 -11.02 5.74
CA ILE A 149 -4.41 -10.41 5.36
C ILE A 149 -4.28 -9.74 3.99
N ILE A 150 -5.16 -10.09 3.05
CA ILE A 150 -5.33 -9.36 1.79
C ILE A 150 -6.46 -8.34 1.97
N THR A 151 -6.13 -7.04 1.87
CA THR A 151 -7.11 -5.96 1.85
C THR A 151 -7.46 -5.59 0.42
N LYS A 152 -8.73 -5.33 0.14
CA LYS A 152 -9.22 -5.09 -1.23
C LYS A 152 -9.32 -3.61 -1.60
N ASP A 153 -9.47 -2.76 -0.60
CA ASP A 153 -9.70 -1.32 -0.75
C ASP A 153 -9.29 -0.57 0.53
N SER A 154 -9.37 0.76 0.48
CA SER A 154 -9.05 1.64 1.61
C SER A 154 -10.25 1.96 2.51
N LYS A 155 -11.44 1.46 2.22
CA LYS A 155 -12.71 1.87 2.85
C LYS A 155 -13.32 0.80 3.73
N THR A 156 -12.97 -0.46 3.49
CA THR A 156 -13.56 -1.59 4.20
C THR A 156 -12.79 -1.87 5.48
N PHE A 157 -13.38 -1.54 6.61
CA PHE A 157 -12.82 -1.75 7.95
C PHE A 157 -13.44 -2.99 8.63
N THR A 158 -13.59 -4.08 7.90
CA THR A 158 -14.05 -5.35 8.47
C THR A 158 -12.86 -6.19 8.92
N ALA A 159 -13.07 -7.08 9.88
CA ALA A 159 -12.07 -8.06 10.25
C ALA A 159 -11.88 -9.06 9.09
N TYR A 160 -10.77 -8.94 8.38
CA TYR A 160 -10.35 -9.94 7.41
C TYR A 160 -9.67 -11.10 8.12
N GLY A 161 -9.91 -12.33 7.67
CA GLY A 161 -9.11 -13.49 8.05
C GLY A 161 -7.76 -13.49 7.31
N LEU A 162 -6.85 -14.35 7.78
CA LEU A 162 -5.61 -14.61 7.05
C LEU A 162 -5.93 -15.32 5.73
N SER A 163 -5.32 -14.87 4.65
CA SER A 163 -5.32 -15.54 3.36
C SER A 163 -4.13 -16.49 3.27
N PRO A 164 -4.32 -17.67 2.67
CA PRO A 164 -3.23 -18.62 2.47
C PRO A 164 -2.10 -17.98 1.62
N GLN A 165 -0.87 -18.31 1.94
CA GLN A 165 0.34 -17.79 1.28
C GLN A 165 0.28 -17.91 -0.24
N ALA A 166 -0.29 -18.99 -0.78
CA ALA A 166 -0.48 -19.17 -2.23
C ALA A 166 -1.35 -18.07 -2.84
N GLU A 167 -2.43 -17.68 -2.18
CA GLU A 167 -3.33 -16.61 -2.62
C GLU A 167 -2.65 -15.24 -2.53
N VAL A 168 -1.85 -15.03 -1.48
CA VAL A 168 -1.07 -13.79 -1.30
C VAL A 168 -0.06 -13.60 -2.43
N ILE A 169 0.68 -14.67 -2.80
CA ILE A 169 1.64 -14.65 -3.92
C ILE A 169 0.92 -14.35 -5.24
N ASP A 170 -0.21 -14.98 -5.50
CA ASP A 170 -0.98 -14.75 -6.73
C ASP A 170 -1.52 -13.32 -6.79
N THR A 171 -1.94 -12.77 -5.67
CA THR A 171 -2.36 -11.37 -5.55
C THR A 171 -1.18 -10.42 -5.82
N ALA A 172 -0.01 -10.69 -5.26
CA ALA A 172 1.20 -9.91 -5.50
C ALA A 172 1.60 -9.93 -6.99
N ILE A 173 1.56 -11.11 -7.64
CA ILE A 173 1.82 -11.26 -9.08
C ILE A 173 0.81 -10.46 -9.91
N ALA A 174 -0.48 -10.52 -9.57
CA ALA A 174 -1.50 -9.77 -10.30
C ALA A 174 -1.26 -8.25 -10.24
N HIS A 175 -0.91 -7.74 -9.07
CA HIS A 175 -0.55 -6.33 -8.91
C HIS A 175 0.75 -5.97 -9.66
N ALA A 176 1.80 -6.77 -9.54
CA ALA A 176 3.07 -6.51 -10.23
C ALA A 176 2.91 -6.55 -11.77
N ARG A 177 2.09 -7.46 -12.31
CA ARG A 177 1.74 -7.48 -13.74
C ARG A 177 1.01 -6.22 -14.15
N ARG A 178 0.04 -5.79 -13.38
CA ARG A 178 -0.68 -4.55 -13.66
C ARG A 178 0.25 -3.35 -13.69
N ALA A 179 1.20 -3.27 -12.75
CA ALA A 179 2.22 -2.23 -12.75
C ALA A 179 3.12 -2.30 -13.99
N TYR A 180 3.55 -3.49 -14.39
CA TYR A 180 4.36 -3.71 -15.58
C TYR A 180 3.68 -3.22 -16.87
N ASP A 181 2.37 -3.45 -16.99
CA ASP A 181 1.58 -3.01 -18.14
C ASP A 181 1.38 -1.49 -18.18
N LEU A 182 1.31 -0.84 -17.01
CA LEU A 182 1.00 0.58 -16.88
C LEU A 182 2.25 1.46 -16.94
N LEU A 183 3.37 1.02 -16.37
CA LEU A 183 4.56 1.85 -16.22
C LEU A 183 5.42 1.89 -17.49
N PRO A 184 5.98 3.06 -17.82
CA PRO A 184 6.91 3.20 -18.93
C PRO A 184 8.30 2.66 -18.55
N LEU A 185 9.21 2.65 -19.53
CA LEU A 185 10.63 2.43 -19.28
C LEU A 185 11.22 3.57 -18.43
N SER A 186 12.27 3.30 -17.68
CA SER A 186 12.91 4.29 -16.80
C SER A 186 13.28 5.60 -17.50
N LYS A 187 13.77 5.54 -18.74
CA LYS A 187 14.13 6.73 -19.54
C LYS A 187 12.93 7.62 -19.89
N ASP A 188 11.72 7.06 -19.87
CA ASP A 188 10.48 7.73 -20.27
C ASP A 188 9.65 8.21 -19.06
N LEU A 189 10.12 7.99 -17.83
CA LEU A 189 9.49 8.50 -16.61
C LEU A 189 9.59 10.03 -16.55
N ARG A 190 8.50 10.68 -16.19
CA ARG A 190 8.40 12.15 -16.06
C ARG A 190 7.78 12.54 -14.72
N ASP A 191 8.30 13.63 -14.15
CA ASP A 191 7.74 14.27 -12.95
C ASP A 191 6.50 15.13 -13.29
N LEU A 192 5.98 15.87 -12.30
CA LEU A 192 4.85 16.79 -12.48
C LEU A 192 5.13 17.92 -13.48
N ASN A 193 6.39 18.28 -13.67
CA ASN A 193 6.82 19.37 -14.55
C ASN A 193 7.25 18.87 -15.94
N GLY A 194 7.12 17.55 -16.20
CA GLY A 194 7.56 16.91 -17.43
C GLY A 194 9.06 16.65 -17.50
N SER A 195 9.82 16.90 -16.43
CA SER A 195 11.25 16.62 -16.36
C SER A 195 11.51 15.11 -16.18
N ALA A 196 12.63 14.63 -16.71
CA ALA A 196 13.00 13.22 -16.59
C ALA A 196 13.26 12.87 -15.11
N ILE A 197 12.65 11.76 -14.66
CA ILE A 197 12.92 11.20 -13.34
C ILE A 197 14.15 10.33 -13.45
N THR A 198 15.20 10.67 -12.70
CA THR A 198 16.45 9.90 -12.62
C THR A 198 16.58 9.10 -11.33
N ASP A 199 15.66 9.32 -10.40
CA ASP A 199 15.60 8.64 -9.11
C ASP A 199 15.29 7.16 -9.30
N LYS A 200 16.10 6.30 -8.68
CA LYS A 200 15.95 4.84 -8.73
C LYS A 200 14.89 4.29 -7.78
N GLN A 201 14.37 5.11 -6.87
CA GLN A 201 13.28 4.74 -5.97
C GLN A 201 11.90 4.71 -6.69
N ILE A 202 11.79 5.41 -7.81
CA ILE A 202 10.55 5.44 -8.60
C ILE A 202 10.49 4.22 -9.51
N ALA A 203 9.40 3.46 -9.38
CA ALA A 203 9.23 2.24 -10.16
C ALA A 203 9.08 2.53 -11.66
N SER A 204 9.67 1.68 -12.46
CA SER A 204 9.57 1.65 -13.91
C SER A 204 9.13 0.25 -14.39
N ARG A 205 8.86 0.10 -15.66
CA ARG A 205 8.59 -1.23 -16.24
C ARG A 205 9.70 -2.24 -15.93
N GLY A 206 10.96 -1.82 -15.98
CA GLY A 206 12.10 -2.67 -15.63
C GLY A 206 12.10 -3.10 -14.16
N THR A 207 11.73 -2.19 -13.26
CA THR A 207 11.59 -2.51 -11.83
C THR A 207 10.46 -3.53 -11.60
N CYS A 208 9.34 -3.36 -12.34
CA CYS A 208 8.23 -4.32 -12.28
C CYS A 208 8.62 -5.70 -12.83
N ALA A 209 9.43 -5.75 -13.89
CA ALA A 209 9.96 -7.01 -14.42
C ALA A 209 10.82 -7.74 -13.37
N ALA A 210 11.72 -7.02 -12.70
CA ALA A 210 12.53 -7.58 -11.63
C ALA A 210 11.66 -8.12 -10.46
N LEU A 211 10.63 -7.37 -10.07
CA LEU A 211 9.68 -7.82 -9.05
C LEU A 211 8.93 -9.08 -9.49
N LEU A 212 8.47 -9.15 -10.75
CA LEU A 212 7.79 -10.32 -11.29
C LEU A 212 8.72 -11.54 -11.34
N ALA A 213 9.96 -11.36 -11.76
CA ALA A 213 10.95 -12.44 -11.73
C ALA A 213 11.12 -12.99 -10.31
N GLN A 214 11.25 -12.13 -9.32
CA GLN A 214 11.37 -12.53 -7.90
C GLN A 214 10.10 -13.22 -7.38
N LEU A 215 8.91 -12.69 -7.68
CA LEU A 215 7.62 -13.28 -7.28
C LEU A 215 7.42 -14.68 -7.86
N TYR A 216 7.74 -14.87 -9.13
CA TYR A 216 7.63 -16.18 -9.76
C TYR A 216 8.67 -17.17 -9.26
N ALA A 217 9.91 -16.73 -9.01
CA ALA A 217 10.92 -17.57 -8.38
C ALA A 217 10.48 -17.99 -6.98
N TRP A 218 9.93 -17.06 -6.19
CA TRP A 218 9.39 -17.34 -4.86
C TRP A 218 8.22 -18.32 -4.94
N LYS A 219 7.27 -18.11 -5.88
CA LYS A 219 6.16 -19.05 -6.10
C LYS A 219 6.65 -20.46 -6.43
N GLY A 220 7.63 -20.59 -7.33
CA GLY A 220 8.24 -21.86 -7.67
C GLY A 220 8.86 -22.56 -6.46
N SER A 221 9.60 -21.82 -5.66
CA SER A 221 10.20 -22.28 -4.41
C SER A 221 9.16 -22.77 -3.40
N MET A 222 8.04 -22.05 -3.24
CA MET A 222 6.95 -22.44 -2.34
C MET A 222 6.26 -23.73 -2.79
N ILE A 223 6.11 -23.93 -4.10
CA ILE A 223 5.57 -25.17 -4.65
C ILE A 223 6.50 -26.36 -4.35
N ASP A 224 7.81 -26.19 -4.62
CA ASP A 224 8.80 -27.26 -4.43
C ASP A 224 9.05 -27.61 -2.97
N LEU A 225 9.16 -26.60 -2.09
CA LEU A 225 9.56 -26.79 -0.70
C LEU A 225 8.40 -27.06 0.25
N TYR A 226 7.25 -26.43 0.03
CA TYR A 226 6.12 -26.48 0.93
C TYR A 226 4.90 -27.19 0.33
N GLY A 227 5.00 -27.67 -0.90
CA GLY A 227 3.95 -28.46 -1.54
C GLY A 227 2.66 -27.67 -1.81
N ILE A 228 2.73 -26.34 -1.94
CA ILE A 228 1.54 -25.59 -2.35
C ILE A 228 1.16 -26.01 -3.78
N LYS A 229 -0.15 -25.97 -4.07
CA LYS A 229 -0.66 -26.40 -5.35
C LYS A 229 -0.13 -25.52 -6.49
N GLY A 230 0.45 -26.13 -7.51
CA GLY A 230 0.95 -25.43 -8.70
C GLY A 230 1.96 -26.24 -9.50
N ASP A 231 2.53 -25.62 -10.53
CA ASP A 231 3.63 -26.16 -11.34
C ASP A 231 4.88 -25.28 -11.09
N ALA A 232 5.85 -25.80 -10.36
CA ALA A 232 7.09 -25.09 -10.05
C ALA A 232 7.91 -24.80 -11.30
N ARG A 233 7.94 -25.72 -12.27
CA ARG A 233 8.67 -25.53 -13.53
C ARG A 233 8.09 -24.36 -14.32
N GLU A 234 6.77 -24.26 -14.40
CA GLU A 234 6.09 -23.14 -15.04
C GLU A 234 6.41 -21.83 -14.30
N ALA A 235 6.36 -21.82 -12.97
CA ALA A 235 6.70 -20.63 -12.18
C ALA A 235 8.15 -20.18 -12.44
N TYR A 236 9.13 -21.08 -12.42
CA TYR A 236 10.52 -20.74 -12.73
C TYR A 236 10.70 -20.28 -14.19
N SER A 237 9.96 -20.89 -15.14
CA SER A 237 9.97 -20.43 -16.52
C SER A 237 9.47 -18.99 -16.66
N GLN A 238 8.41 -18.64 -15.94
CA GLN A 238 7.93 -17.25 -15.88
C GLN A 238 8.95 -16.30 -15.24
N ALA A 239 9.65 -16.74 -14.20
CA ALA A 239 10.72 -15.92 -13.58
C ALA A 239 11.86 -15.60 -14.55
N ILE A 240 12.20 -16.53 -15.44
CA ILE A 240 13.26 -16.34 -16.46
C ILE A 240 12.82 -15.40 -17.58
N ASN A 241 11.52 -15.37 -17.89
CA ASN A 241 10.98 -14.58 -18.99
C ASN A 241 10.91 -13.07 -18.69
N TYR A 242 10.93 -12.68 -17.42
CA TYR A 242 10.97 -11.29 -17.00
C TYR A 242 12.38 -10.80 -16.76
#